data_1da041336eedfdda88aac6fde1d52097
#
_entry.id   1da041336eedfdda88aac6fde1d52097
#
_cell.length_a   1.000
_cell.length_b   1.000
_cell.length_c   1.000
_cell.angle_alpha   90.00
_cell.angle_beta   90.00
_cell.angle_gamma   90.00
#
_symmetry.space_group_name_H-M   'P 1'
#
loop_
_entity.id
_entity.type
_entity.pdbx_description
1 polymer ?
#
loop_
_entity_poly.entity_id
_entity_poly.type
_entity_poly.pdbx_seq_one_letter_code
_entity_poly.pdbx_strand_id
1 'polypeptide(L)'
;MFDLTGKNALITGASGRIGGEIAKALHAAGATVAISGTRLEPLEALAAELGDRVHVLTCNLSDPDAVEALPKAAAEAMGSVNILVNNAGITRDNLFMRMSDDEWNSVLDVNLTATMRLCRGVLRGMMKSRWVAL
;
A
#
# COMPACT_ATOMS: atom_id res chain seq x y z
N MET A 1 23.91 0.58 -6.41
CA MET A 1 22.68 0.93 -5.70
C MET A 1 21.54 1.03 -6.69
N PHE A 2 20.35 0.66 -6.28
CA PHE A 2 19.19 0.67 -7.16
C PHE A 2 18.75 2.08 -7.51
N ASP A 3 18.48 2.30 -8.79
CA ASP A 3 17.87 3.53 -9.28
C ASP A 3 16.43 3.21 -9.73
N LEU A 4 15.47 3.81 -9.05
CA LEU A 4 14.05 3.63 -9.34
C LEU A 4 13.43 4.85 -10.01
N THR A 5 14.25 5.72 -10.58
CA THR A 5 13.76 6.88 -11.31
C THR A 5 12.78 6.45 -12.41
N GLY A 6 11.61 7.09 -12.45
CA GLY A 6 10.56 6.75 -13.40
C GLY A 6 9.67 5.58 -12.96
N LYS A 7 9.94 4.97 -11.82
CA LYS A 7 9.08 3.91 -11.24
C LYS A 7 8.11 4.50 -10.25
N ASN A 8 6.92 3.94 -10.19
CA ASN A 8 5.83 4.39 -9.31
C ASN A 8 5.48 3.28 -8.35
N ALA A 9 5.56 3.56 -7.06
CA ALA A 9 5.32 2.59 -6.00
C ALA A 9 4.07 2.92 -5.19
N LEU A 10 3.22 1.92 -4.96
CA LEU A 10 2.11 2.02 -4.02
C LEU A 10 2.50 1.24 -2.75
N ILE A 11 2.51 1.93 -1.61
CA ILE A 11 2.86 1.35 -0.32
C ILE A 11 1.65 1.41 0.61
N THR A 12 1.18 0.26 1.05
CA THR A 12 0.11 0.18 2.04
C THR A 12 0.69 0.18 3.46
N GLY A 13 -0.11 0.62 4.44
CA GLY A 13 0.36 0.71 5.82
C GLY A 13 1.46 1.75 6.04
N ALA A 14 1.52 2.77 5.19
CA ALA A 14 2.57 3.78 5.22
C ALA A 14 2.42 4.76 6.40
N SER A 15 1.28 4.76 7.08
CA SER A 15 1.10 5.52 8.32
C SER A 15 1.85 4.91 9.50
N GLY A 16 2.28 3.66 9.39
CA GLY A 16 3.08 2.98 10.40
C GLY A 16 4.57 3.19 10.19
N ARG A 17 5.36 2.77 11.17
CA ARG A 17 6.81 2.98 11.17
C ARG A 17 7.51 2.26 10.03
N ILE A 18 7.22 0.98 9.84
CA ILE A 18 7.89 0.16 8.82
C ILE A 18 7.50 0.65 7.43
N GLY A 19 6.22 0.84 7.18
CA GLY A 19 5.73 1.34 5.89
C GLY A 19 6.27 2.71 5.55
N GLY A 20 6.36 3.60 6.53
CA GLY A 20 6.95 4.92 6.36
C GLY A 20 8.42 4.87 5.98
N GLU A 21 9.21 4.00 6.61
CA GLU A 21 10.62 3.81 6.27
C GLU A 21 10.81 3.20 4.88
N ILE A 22 9.94 2.27 4.48
CA ILE A 22 9.96 1.72 3.12
C ILE A 22 9.69 2.82 2.09
N ALA A 23 8.68 3.66 2.34
CA ALA A 23 8.35 4.77 1.45
C ALA A 23 9.52 5.74 1.30
N LYS A 24 10.19 6.08 2.38
CA LYS A 24 11.38 6.94 2.37
C LYS A 24 12.51 6.32 1.54
N ALA A 25 12.75 5.02 1.71
CA ALA A 25 13.81 4.32 0.98
C ALA A 25 13.54 4.28 -0.52
N LEU A 26 12.32 3.97 -0.93
CA LEU A 26 11.95 3.95 -2.35
C LEU A 26 12.00 5.35 -2.96
N HIS A 27 11.54 6.35 -2.23
CA HIS A 27 11.58 7.74 -2.66
C HIS A 27 13.03 8.21 -2.83
N ALA A 28 13.91 7.88 -1.89
CA ALA A 28 15.33 8.22 -1.98
C ALA A 28 16.03 7.54 -3.16
N ALA A 29 15.54 6.38 -3.58
CA ALA A 29 16.04 5.67 -4.77
C ALA A 29 15.50 6.26 -6.09
N GLY A 30 14.66 7.27 -6.05
CA GLY A 30 14.13 7.96 -7.21
C GLY A 30 12.68 7.68 -7.57
N ALA A 31 12.01 6.77 -6.87
CA ALA A 31 10.63 6.42 -7.15
C ALA A 31 9.65 7.55 -6.80
N THR A 32 8.55 7.63 -7.54
CA THR A 32 7.36 8.33 -7.09
C THR A 32 6.56 7.37 -6.22
N VAL A 33 6.06 7.84 -5.10
CA VAL A 33 5.37 6.98 -4.14
C VAL A 33 3.94 7.45 -3.90
N ALA A 34 3.01 6.50 -3.88
CA ALA A 34 1.67 6.69 -3.34
C ALA A 34 1.64 5.99 -1.98
N ILE A 35 1.41 6.76 -0.94
CA ILE A 35 1.40 6.27 0.44
C ILE A 35 -0.03 6.12 0.91
N SER A 36 -0.37 4.94 1.38
CA SER A 36 -1.73 4.60 1.78
C SER A 36 -1.78 4.11 3.22
N GLY A 37 -2.86 4.47 3.90
CA GLY A 37 -3.14 4.06 5.26
C GLY A 37 -4.52 4.56 5.65
N THR A 38 -4.96 4.21 6.86
CA THR A 38 -6.27 4.61 7.36
C THR A 38 -6.30 6.00 7.96
N ARG A 39 -5.15 6.48 8.46
CA ARG A 39 -5.06 7.77 9.14
C ARG A 39 -4.39 8.79 8.25
N LEU A 40 -5.10 9.88 7.98
CA LEU A 40 -4.62 10.94 7.09
C LEU A 40 -3.43 11.71 7.67
N GLU A 41 -3.46 12.06 8.95
CA GLU A 41 -2.43 12.90 9.57
C GLU A 41 -1.01 12.36 9.44
N PRO A 42 -0.73 11.08 9.78
CA PRO A 42 0.62 10.53 9.59
C PRO A 42 1.04 10.47 8.13
N LEU A 43 0.10 10.27 7.21
CA LEU A 43 0.40 10.25 5.78
C LEU A 43 0.77 11.65 5.28
N GLU A 44 0.04 12.67 5.73
CA GLU A 44 0.35 14.06 5.38
C GLU A 44 1.70 14.50 5.94
N ALA A 45 2.03 14.08 7.16
CA ALA A 45 3.34 14.35 7.76
C ALA A 45 4.47 13.71 6.96
N LEU A 46 4.29 12.48 6.53
CA LEU A 46 5.26 11.77 5.68
C LEU A 46 5.40 12.46 4.32
N ALA A 47 4.28 12.85 3.71
CA ALA A 47 4.28 13.57 2.45
C ALA A 47 5.03 14.90 2.54
N ALA A 48 4.84 15.63 3.64
CA ALA A 48 5.56 16.89 3.87
C ALA A 48 7.07 16.65 4.01
N GLU A 49 7.46 15.56 4.68
CA GLU A 49 8.87 15.19 4.83
C GLU A 49 9.51 14.83 3.48
N LEU A 50 8.80 14.11 2.61
CA LEU A 50 9.30 13.72 1.30
C LEU A 50 9.31 14.88 0.30
N GLY A 51 8.37 15.80 0.42
CA GLY A 51 8.28 17.03 -0.35
C GLY A 51 7.63 16.88 -1.71
N ASP A 52 8.26 16.18 -2.65
CA ASP A 52 7.76 15.96 -4.00
C ASP A 52 7.63 14.47 -4.32
N ARG A 53 7.08 14.14 -5.48
CA ARG A 53 6.92 12.77 -5.97
C ARG A 53 6.22 11.87 -4.95
N VAL A 54 5.22 12.41 -4.25
CA VAL A 54 4.46 11.69 -3.23
C VAL A 54 2.97 12.02 -3.36
N HIS A 55 2.14 11.00 -3.26
CA HIS A 55 0.68 11.12 -3.28
C HIS A 55 0.10 10.41 -2.06
N VAL A 56 -0.89 11.03 -1.42
CA VAL A 56 -1.57 10.48 -0.25
C VAL A 56 -2.91 9.90 -0.68
N LEU A 57 -3.09 8.61 -0.43
CA LEU A 57 -4.32 7.89 -0.76
C LEU A 57 -4.80 7.12 0.48
N THR A 58 -5.78 7.69 1.19
CA THR A 58 -6.34 6.98 2.35
C THR A 58 -7.15 5.77 1.89
N CYS A 59 -7.03 4.68 2.62
CA CYS A 59 -7.76 3.46 2.33
C CYS A 59 -7.90 2.61 3.59
N ASN A 60 -9.13 2.18 3.86
CA ASN A 60 -9.39 1.18 4.88
C ASN A 60 -9.41 -0.20 4.20
N LEU A 61 -8.41 -1.03 4.48
CA LEU A 61 -8.29 -2.35 3.86
C LEU A 61 -9.35 -3.35 4.34
N SER A 62 -10.13 -2.99 5.34
CA SER A 62 -11.32 -3.76 5.75
C SER A 62 -12.55 -3.46 4.88
N ASP A 63 -12.50 -2.42 4.08
CA ASP A 63 -13.57 -2.04 3.15
C ASP A 63 -13.25 -2.57 1.75
N PRO A 64 -13.98 -3.60 1.26
CA PRO A 64 -13.70 -4.18 -0.06
C PRO A 64 -13.77 -3.18 -1.21
N ASP A 65 -14.69 -2.23 -1.17
CA ASP A 65 -14.82 -1.22 -2.22
C ASP A 65 -13.64 -0.28 -2.25
N ALA A 66 -13.13 0.12 -1.08
CA ALA A 66 -11.94 0.94 -0.98
C ALA A 66 -10.70 0.20 -1.51
N VAL A 67 -10.58 -1.09 -1.22
CA VAL A 67 -9.48 -1.92 -1.71
C VAL A 67 -9.52 -2.04 -3.24
N GLU A 68 -10.69 -2.27 -3.82
CA GLU A 68 -10.84 -2.35 -5.27
C GLU A 68 -10.50 -1.02 -5.96
N ALA A 69 -10.80 0.10 -5.31
CA ALA A 69 -10.57 1.43 -5.87
C ALA A 69 -9.10 1.88 -5.75
N LEU A 70 -8.34 1.37 -4.81
CA LEU A 70 -7.00 1.87 -4.50
C LEU A 70 -6.01 1.74 -5.66
N PRO A 71 -5.88 0.59 -6.34
CA PRO A 71 -4.96 0.48 -7.48
C PRO A 71 -5.26 1.48 -8.59
N LYS A 72 -6.54 1.69 -8.88
CA LYS A 72 -6.97 2.65 -9.90
C LYS A 72 -6.63 4.08 -9.49
N ALA A 73 -6.90 4.44 -8.24
CA ALA A 73 -6.58 5.77 -7.73
C ALA A 73 -5.07 6.03 -7.77
N ALA A 74 -4.25 5.03 -7.44
CA ALA A 74 -2.80 5.14 -7.50
C ALA A 74 -2.33 5.31 -8.95
N ALA A 75 -2.88 4.54 -9.88
CA ALA A 75 -2.54 4.66 -11.29
C ALA A 75 -2.94 6.03 -11.87
N GLU A 76 -4.09 6.55 -11.46
CA GLU A 76 -4.54 7.89 -11.88
C GLU A 76 -3.61 8.98 -11.34
N ALA A 77 -3.16 8.85 -10.09
CA ALA A 77 -2.28 9.83 -9.47
C ALA A 77 -0.86 9.84 -10.06
N MET A 78 -0.32 8.66 -10.38
CA MET A 78 1.08 8.51 -10.79
C MET A 78 1.25 8.18 -12.28
N GLY A 79 0.18 7.83 -12.98
CA GLY A 79 0.21 7.37 -14.36
C GLY A 79 0.26 5.85 -14.51
N SER A 80 0.88 5.16 -13.58
CA SER A 80 0.97 3.69 -13.53
C SER A 80 1.37 3.25 -12.14
N VAL A 81 1.28 1.96 -11.86
CA VAL A 81 1.84 1.35 -10.64
C VAL A 81 2.82 0.27 -11.07
N ASN A 82 4.10 0.46 -10.76
CA ASN A 82 5.17 -0.47 -11.12
C ASN A 82 5.56 -1.37 -9.95
N ILE A 83 5.42 -0.85 -8.72
CA ILE A 83 5.83 -1.53 -7.50
C ILE A 83 4.65 -1.49 -6.52
N LEU A 84 4.29 -2.63 -5.97
CA LEU A 84 3.32 -2.72 -4.90
C LEU A 84 4.00 -3.29 -3.66
N VAL A 85 3.95 -2.54 -2.56
CA VAL A 85 4.45 -2.99 -1.25
C VAL A 85 3.26 -3.24 -0.33
N ASN A 86 2.99 -4.50 -0.06
CA ASN A 86 1.93 -4.94 0.85
C ASN A 86 2.47 -4.98 2.28
N ASN A 87 2.53 -3.82 2.91
CA ASN A 87 3.01 -3.68 4.29
C ASN A 87 1.87 -3.59 5.30
N ALA A 88 0.68 -3.20 4.87
CA ALA A 88 -0.46 -3.11 5.79
C ALA A 88 -0.85 -4.49 6.30
N GLY A 89 -1.21 -4.54 7.58
CA GLY A 89 -1.70 -5.75 8.21
C GLY A 89 -2.29 -5.40 9.57
N ILE A 90 -3.09 -6.28 10.10
CA ILE A 90 -3.62 -6.17 11.46
C ILE A 90 -3.34 -7.46 12.22
N THR A 91 -3.26 -7.33 13.54
CA THR A 91 -3.22 -8.46 14.46
C THR A 91 -4.40 -8.37 15.40
N ARG A 92 -4.87 -9.52 15.84
CA ARG A 92 -5.87 -9.64 16.90
C ARG A 92 -5.32 -10.63 17.91
N ASP A 93 -4.58 -10.11 18.88
CA ASP A 93 -3.94 -10.94 19.90
C ASP A 93 -5.00 -11.48 20.86
N ASN A 94 -5.23 -12.79 20.79
CA ASN A 94 -6.14 -13.48 21.67
C ASN A 94 -5.74 -14.95 21.75
N LEU A 95 -6.12 -15.60 22.85
CA LEU A 95 -5.99 -17.04 22.94
C LEU A 95 -6.86 -17.69 21.86
N PHE A 96 -6.32 -18.68 21.18
CA PHE A 96 -7.04 -19.37 20.09
C PHE A 96 -8.44 -19.81 20.48
N MET A 97 -8.60 -20.32 21.71
CA MET A 97 -9.90 -20.76 22.22
C MET A 97 -10.91 -19.63 22.43
N ARG A 98 -10.43 -18.38 22.51
CA ARG A 98 -11.28 -17.20 22.73
C ARG A 98 -11.43 -16.34 21.49
N MET A 99 -10.72 -16.68 20.43
CA MET A 99 -10.78 -15.93 19.18
C MET A 99 -12.15 -16.11 18.54
N SER A 100 -12.82 -15.00 18.24
CA SER A 100 -14.11 -15.03 17.55
C SER A 100 -13.90 -15.22 16.04
N ASP A 101 -14.95 -15.65 15.36
CA ASP A 101 -14.95 -15.73 13.90
C ASP A 101 -14.75 -14.36 13.27
N ASP A 102 -15.29 -13.31 13.88
CA ASP A 102 -15.09 -11.94 13.39
C ASP A 102 -13.62 -11.51 13.49
N GLU A 103 -12.93 -11.86 14.58
CA GLU A 103 -11.50 -11.57 14.71
C GLU A 103 -10.69 -12.32 13.66
N TRP A 104 -10.97 -13.59 13.45
CA TRP A 104 -10.33 -14.42 12.43
C TRP A 104 -10.58 -13.86 11.04
N ASN A 105 -11.82 -13.56 10.70
CA ASN A 105 -12.19 -13.03 9.40
C ASN A 105 -11.57 -11.64 9.16
N SER A 106 -11.51 -10.77 10.18
CA SER A 106 -10.86 -9.47 10.05
C SER A 106 -9.39 -9.58 9.69
N VAL A 107 -8.67 -10.51 10.33
CA VAL A 107 -7.25 -10.75 10.03
C VAL A 107 -7.09 -11.26 8.60
N LEU A 108 -7.92 -12.22 8.18
CA LEU A 108 -7.87 -12.75 6.81
C LEU A 108 -8.20 -11.66 5.78
N ASP A 109 -9.22 -10.86 6.03
CA ASP A 109 -9.66 -9.82 5.10
C ASP A 109 -8.56 -8.77 4.87
N VAL A 110 -7.88 -8.32 5.91
CA VAL A 110 -6.84 -7.32 5.78
C VAL A 110 -5.52 -7.91 5.34
N ASN A 111 -5.09 -9.01 5.95
CA ASN A 111 -3.73 -9.53 5.72
C ASN A 111 -3.61 -10.39 4.47
N LEU A 112 -4.69 -11.01 4.02
CA LEU A 112 -4.64 -11.93 2.87
C LEU A 112 -5.55 -11.49 1.73
N THR A 113 -6.84 -11.29 1.99
CA THR A 113 -7.81 -10.99 0.94
C THR A 113 -7.54 -9.63 0.29
N ALA A 114 -7.28 -8.59 1.10
CA ALA A 114 -6.94 -7.27 0.57
C ALA A 114 -5.63 -7.32 -0.24
N THR A 115 -4.63 -8.03 0.24
CA THR A 115 -3.36 -8.22 -0.48
C THR A 115 -3.60 -8.86 -1.85
N MET A 116 -4.42 -9.90 -1.91
CA MET A 116 -4.77 -10.55 -3.18
C MET A 116 -5.46 -9.58 -4.14
N ARG A 117 -6.41 -8.80 -3.64
CA ARG A 117 -7.13 -7.83 -4.46
C ARG A 117 -6.23 -6.73 -4.99
N LEU A 118 -5.31 -6.23 -4.18
CA LEU A 118 -4.35 -5.21 -4.60
C LEU A 118 -3.38 -5.76 -5.65
N CYS A 119 -2.85 -6.95 -5.45
CA CYS A 119 -1.98 -7.61 -6.43
C CYS A 119 -2.71 -7.78 -7.77
N ARG A 120 -3.94 -8.29 -7.72
CA ARG A 120 -4.76 -8.45 -8.91
C ARG A 120 -5.01 -7.11 -9.61
N GLY A 121 -5.28 -6.06 -8.83
CA GLY A 121 -5.59 -4.74 -9.35
C GLY A 121 -4.43 -4.06 -10.07
N VAL A 122 -3.19 -4.34 -9.67
CA VAL A 122 -1.99 -3.73 -10.30
C VAL A 122 -1.35 -4.61 -11.36
N LEU A 123 -1.63 -5.91 -11.35
CA LEU A 123 -0.89 -6.89 -12.15
C LEU A 123 -1.03 -6.65 -13.65
N ARG A 124 -2.23 -6.30 -14.12
CA ARG A 124 -2.47 -6.06 -15.55
C ARG A 124 -1.57 -4.94 -16.08
N GLY A 125 -1.45 -3.83 -15.36
CA GLY A 125 -0.58 -2.73 -15.73
C GLY A 125 0.89 -3.12 -15.72
N MET A 126 1.30 -3.90 -14.72
CA MET A 126 2.66 -4.42 -14.62
C MET A 126 3.00 -5.34 -15.79
N MET A 127 2.09 -6.25 -16.15
CA MET A 127 2.27 -7.14 -17.29
C MET A 127 2.37 -6.35 -18.60
N LYS A 128 1.56 -5.32 -18.74
CA LYS A 128 1.53 -4.46 -19.91
C LYS A 128 2.85 -3.70 -20.09
N SER A 129 3.42 -3.23 -19.00
CA SER A 129 4.73 -2.55 -18.99
C SER A 129 5.91 -3.52 -19.01
N ARG A 130 5.67 -4.82 -18.87
CA ARG A 130 6.68 -5.88 -18.76
C ARG A 130 7.64 -5.69 -17.58
N TRP A 131 7.14 -5.06 -16.51
CA TRP A 131 7.92 -4.82 -15.31
C TRP A 131 7.04 -5.08 -14.09
N VAL A 132 7.43 -6.02 -13.23
CA VAL A 132 6.64 -6.49 -12.10
C VAL A 132 7.49 -6.45 -10.82
N ALA A 133 6.94 -5.83 -9.75
CA ALA A 133 7.48 -5.92 -8.41
C ALA A 133 6.33 -5.87 -7.38
N LEU A 134 6.14 -6.96 -6.68
CA LEU A 134 5.09 -7.13 -5.66
C LEU A 134 5.70 -7.35 -4.28
#